data_ad905f88f5c39248518cc93bef82e00f
#
_entry.id   ad905f88f5c39248518cc93bef82e00f
#
_cell.length_a   1.000
_cell.length_b   1.000
_cell.length_c   1.000
_cell.angle_alpha   90.00
_cell.angle_beta   90.00
_cell.angle_gamma   90.00
#
_symmetry.space_group_name_H-M   'P 1'
#
loop_
_entity.id
_entity.type
_entity.pdbx_description
1 polymer ?
#
loop_
_entity_poly.entity_id
_entity_poly.type
_entity_poly.pdbx_seq_one_letter_code
_entity_poly.pdbx_strand_id
1 'polypeptide(L)' 'MEKLEITRNAQTDQFSVVLSRGNDTIRCMVTVEAGRASSNEEKHRAALSKAKVLAKALDSAIDDT' A
#
# COMPACT_ATOMS: atom_id res chain seq x y z
N MET A 1 -2.67 15.74 11.96
CA MET A 1 -3.74 15.31 11.05
C MET A 1 -3.27 14.11 10.25
N GLU A 2 -4.06 13.07 10.21
CA GLU A 2 -3.71 11.87 9.49
C GLU A 2 -4.13 11.98 8.02
N LYS A 3 -3.25 11.55 7.13
CA LYS A 3 -3.54 11.59 5.70
C LYS A 3 -3.08 10.30 5.03
N LEU A 4 -3.95 9.72 4.23
CA LEU A 4 -3.64 8.53 3.45
C LEU A 4 -3.66 8.88 1.97
N GLU A 5 -2.56 8.61 1.28
CA GLU A 5 -2.45 8.84 -0.15
C GLU A 5 -2.11 7.56 -0.87
N ILE A 6 -2.76 7.34 -2.00
CA ILE A 6 -2.51 6.16 -2.83
C ILE A 6 -2.17 6.64 -4.23
N THR A 7 -1.00 6.22 -4.70
CA THR A 7 -0.52 6.57 -6.04
C THR A 7 -0.26 5.30 -6.83
N ARG A 8 -0.72 5.26 -8.06
CA ARG A 8 -0.51 4.13 -8.95
C ARG A 8 0.54 4.47 -9.99
N ASN A 9 1.48 3.53 -10.20
CA ASN A 9 2.41 3.62 -11.31
C ASN A 9 1.82 2.82 -12.47
N ALA A 10 1.38 3.51 -13.51
CA ALA A 10 0.69 2.88 -14.63
C ALA A 10 1.57 1.92 -15.45
N GLN A 11 2.89 2.06 -15.36
CA GLN A 11 3.82 1.24 -16.16
C GLN A 11 4.17 -0.09 -15.50
N THR A 12 4.09 -0.18 -14.18
CA THR A 12 4.60 -1.32 -13.43
C THR A 12 3.57 -2.01 -12.56
N ASP A 13 2.34 -1.57 -12.58
CA ASP A 13 1.25 -2.05 -11.70
C ASP A 13 1.63 -1.99 -10.21
N GLN A 14 2.54 -1.09 -9.87
CA GLN A 14 2.90 -0.84 -8.49
C GLN A 14 2.07 0.28 -7.91
N PHE A 15 1.73 0.15 -6.64
CA PHE A 15 1.02 1.17 -5.90
C PHE A 15 1.88 1.63 -4.74
N SER A 16 1.84 2.92 -4.48
CA SER A 16 2.47 3.52 -3.32
C SER A 16 1.36 3.96 -2.37
N VAL A 17 1.35 3.38 -1.17
CA VAL A 17 0.39 3.76 -0.13
C VAL A 17 1.16 4.50 0.94
N VAL A 18 0.85 5.77 1.14
CA VAL A 18 1.58 6.65 2.05
C VAL A 18 0.65 7.12 3.16
N LEU A 19 1.02 6.84 4.38
CA LEU A 19 0.32 7.33 5.56
C LEU A 19 1.17 8.38 6.25
N SER A 20 0.60 9.56 6.46
CA SER A 20 1.25 10.64 7.20
C SER A 20 0.45 10.95 8.44
N ARG A 21 1.13 11.08 9.56
CA ARG A 21 0.53 11.48 10.82
C ARG A 21 1.48 12.45 11.52
N GLY A 22 1.06 13.72 11.64
CA GLY A 22 1.93 14.75 12.17
C GLY A 22 3.16 14.91 11.28
N ASN A 23 4.34 14.76 11.86
CA ASN A 23 5.60 14.85 11.12
C ASN A 23 6.14 13.49 10.66
N ASP A 24 5.38 12.43 10.91
CA ASP A 24 5.82 11.08 10.62
C ASP A 24 5.13 10.54 9.38
N THR A 25 5.87 9.77 8.59
CA THR A 25 5.36 9.23 7.33
C THR A 25 5.85 7.80 7.13
N ILE A 26 4.97 6.95 6.69
CA ILE A 26 5.33 5.60 6.26
C ILE A 26 4.84 5.38 4.83
N ARG A 27 5.68 4.74 4.02
CA ARG A 27 5.35 4.43 2.64
C ARG A 27 5.41 2.93 2.41
N CYS A 28 4.32 2.38 1.86
CA CYS A 28 4.26 0.97 1.46
C CYS A 28 4.22 0.89 -0.05
N MET A 29 5.17 0.15 -0.63
CA MET A 29 5.18 -0.11 -2.06
C MET A 29 4.66 -1.53 -2.27
N VAL A 30 3.57 -1.66 -3.00
CA VAL A 30 2.95 -2.96 -3.28
C VAL A 30 2.81 -3.17 -4.77
N THR A 31 2.96 -4.42 -5.20
CA THR A 31 2.76 -4.79 -6.59
C THR A 31 1.46 -5.57 -6.69
N VAL A 32 0.59 -5.14 -7.59
CA VAL A 32 -0.68 -5.80 -7.82
C VAL A 32 -0.62 -6.52 -9.17
N GLU A 33 -0.61 -7.85 -9.12
CA GLU A 33 -0.71 -8.64 -10.34
C GLU A 33 -2.18 -8.67 -10.73
N ALA A 34 -2.52 -7.85 -11.70
CA ALA A 34 -3.87 -7.76 -12.15
C ALA A 34 -4.07 -8.65 -13.36
N GLY A 35 -5.08 -9.50 -13.31
CA GLY A 35 -5.56 -10.20 -14.47
C GLY A 35 -6.10 -9.18 -15.49
N ARG A 36 -6.25 -9.60 -16.73
CA ARG A 36 -6.72 -8.74 -17.82
C ARG A 36 -8.11 -8.15 -17.56
N ALA A 37 -8.89 -8.84 -16.74
CA ALA A 37 -10.27 -8.44 -16.44
C ALA A 37 -10.40 -7.54 -15.22
N SER A 38 -9.29 -7.23 -14.56
CA SER A 38 -9.33 -6.43 -13.34
C SER A 38 -9.57 -4.96 -13.63
N SER A 39 -10.55 -4.38 -12.98
CA SER A 39 -10.81 -2.95 -13.07
C SER A 39 -9.80 -2.18 -12.22
N ASN A 40 -9.70 -0.86 -12.44
CA ASN A 40 -8.86 0.00 -11.61
C ASN A 40 -9.29 -0.05 -10.15
N GLU A 41 -10.58 -0.17 -9.92
CA GLU A 41 -11.13 -0.25 -8.57
C GLU A 41 -10.70 -1.52 -7.86
N GLU A 42 -10.71 -2.66 -8.57
CA GLU A 42 -10.25 -3.93 -8.01
C GLU A 42 -8.76 -3.90 -7.71
N LYS A 43 -7.96 -3.31 -8.60
CA LYS A 43 -6.53 -3.15 -8.38
C LYS A 43 -6.24 -2.29 -7.16
N HIS A 44 -6.97 -1.20 -7.02
CA HIS A 44 -6.86 -0.29 -5.89
C HIS A 44 -7.17 -1.01 -4.57
N ARG A 45 -8.23 -1.79 -4.56
CA ARG A 45 -8.64 -2.55 -3.38
C ARG A 45 -7.61 -3.62 -3.02
N ALA A 46 -7.06 -4.30 -4.03
CA ALA A 46 -6.01 -5.29 -3.83
C ALA A 46 -4.75 -4.66 -3.25
N ALA A 47 -4.39 -3.46 -3.72
CA ALA A 47 -3.25 -2.73 -3.20
C ALA A 47 -3.43 -2.39 -1.72
N LEU A 48 -4.61 -1.95 -1.33
CA LEU A 48 -4.91 -1.66 0.07
C LEU A 48 -4.83 -2.90 0.94
N SER A 49 -5.32 -4.03 0.45
CA SER A 49 -5.23 -5.30 1.18
C SER A 49 -3.77 -5.72 1.40
N LYS A 50 -2.94 -5.59 0.38
CA LYS A 50 -1.51 -5.89 0.49
C LYS A 50 -0.80 -4.95 1.46
N ALA A 51 -1.15 -3.66 1.44
CA ALA A 51 -0.58 -2.69 2.35
C ALA A 51 -0.92 -3.03 3.80
N LYS A 52 -2.13 -3.51 4.06
CA LYS A 52 -2.51 -3.96 5.40
C LYS A 52 -1.64 -5.11 5.89
N VAL A 53 -1.37 -6.08 5.02
CA VAL A 53 -0.52 -7.23 5.36
C VAL A 53 0.89 -6.76 5.67
N LEU A 54 1.44 -5.86 4.86
CA LEU A 54 2.78 -5.30 5.10
C LEU A 54 2.85 -4.51 6.39
N ALA A 55 1.81 -3.73 6.70
CA ALA A 55 1.77 -2.96 7.93
C ALA A 55 1.77 -3.87 9.17
N LYS A 56 1.04 -4.98 9.11
CA LYS A 56 1.06 -5.98 10.19
C LYS A 56 2.42 -6.65 10.32
N ALA A 57 3.05 -6.93 9.19
CA ALA A 57 4.39 -7.52 9.19
C ALA A 57 5.41 -6.56 9.79
N LEU A 58 5.29 -5.26 9.49
CA LEU A 58 6.15 -4.24 10.06
C LEU A 58 5.98 -4.18 11.58
N ASP A 59 4.75 -4.18 12.04
CA ASP A 59 4.43 -4.17 13.47
C ASP A 59 5.10 -5.36 14.18
N SER A 60 4.94 -6.56 13.63
CA SER A 60 5.55 -7.77 14.19
C SER A 60 7.07 -7.72 14.17
N ALA A 61 7.65 -7.24 13.08
CA ALA A 61 9.10 -7.15 12.95
C ALA A 61 9.70 -6.18 13.97
N ILE A 62 9.01 -5.08 14.24
CA ILE A 62 9.45 -4.11 15.23
C ILE A 62 9.40 -4.72 16.63
N ASP A 63 8.36 -5.47 16.94
CA ASP A 63 8.23 -6.14 18.23
C ASP A 63 9.32 -7.16 18.48
N ASP A 64 9.87 -7.76 17.42
CA ASP A 64 10.93 -8.76 17.50
C ASP A 64 12.33 -8.15 17.58
N THR A 65 12.44 -6.85 17.50
CA THR A 65 13.75 -6.16 17.49
C THR A 65 14.30 -5.93 18.88
#